data_c3964ea957fa4a00b5b6e784b983dd33
#
_entry.id   c3964ea957fa4a00b5b6e784b983dd33
#
_cell.length_a   1.000
_cell.length_b   1.000
_cell.length_c   1.000
_cell.angle_alpha   90.00
_cell.angle_beta   90.00
_cell.angle_gamma   90.00
#
_symmetry.space_group_name_H-M   'P 1'
#
loop_
_entity.id
_entity.type
_entity.pdbx_description
1 polymer ?
#
loop_
_entity_poly.entity_id
_entity_poly.type
_entity_poly.pdbx_seq_one_letter_code
_entity_poly.pdbx_strand_id
1 'polypeptide(L)'
;MTGTMLSPQATNPAEPSRMLDPSVWHPGAPQIADPPVGAVGRPVMVQHWTDLVFCHWRYPVDEVQALLPDGVTVDAFDGSAWVGLIPFHMDGLGVPGWAPMPYVGSFPEVNVRTYVRAGDRRGVWFMSLDIDRWLPALVARGGYRIPYCVGDVRHLRIGDRVMSSVRRRWPRSEVATADLSVTVGDPIADDDLSRFLTARWGLVARPFAGRPVWAPVDHPAWPLMSAEMITVDPGVVVAAGLSAPRGDAHLMYSPGVPVRIGRPQLLRRR
;
A
#
# COMPACT_ATOMS: atom_id res chain seq x y z
N MET A 1 40.91 -47.18 -21.64
CA MET A 1 39.65 -46.44 -21.82
C MET A 1 39.09 -46.07 -20.46
N THR A 2 39.45 -44.89 -19.95
CA THR A 2 39.14 -44.41 -18.64
C THR A 2 37.96 -43.43 -18.73
N GLY A 3 36.79 -43.88 -18.28
CA GLY A 3 35.59 -43.08 -18.21
C GLY A 3 35.57 -42.22 -16.96
N THR A 4 35.65 -40.90 -17.11
CA THR A 4 35.51 -39.92 -16.04
C THR A 4 34.03 -39.75 -15.69
N MET A 5 33.66 -40.19 -14.47
CA MET A 5 32.34 -39.89 -13.92
C MET A 5 32.27 -38.43 -13.47
N LEU A 6 31.35 -37.69 -14.04
CA LEU A 6 30.95 -36.34 -13.59
C LEU A 6 30.06 -36.49 -12.35
N SER A 7 30.51 -35.99 -11.22
CA SER A 7 29.70 -35.83 -9.99
C SER A 7 28.61 -34.76 -10.21
N PRO A 8 27.38 -34.93 -9.71
CA PRO A 8 26.39 -33.89 -9.73
C PRO A 8 26.75 -32.77 -8.76
N GLN A 9 26.80 -31.54 -9.24
CA GLN A 9 26.96 -30.34 -8.41
C GLN A 9 25.74 -30.20 -7.49
N ALA A 10 26.03 -30.08 -6.21
CA ALA A 10 25.05 -29.77 -5.18
C ALA A 10 24.45 -28.38 -5.45
N THR A 11 23.13 -28.32 -5.53
CA THR A 11 22.36 -27.10 -5.55
C THR A 11 22.56 -26.34 -4.24
N ASN A 12 23.10 -25.14 -4.35
CA ASN A 12 23.30 -24.21 -3.25
C ASN A 12 21.94 -23.86 -2.61
N PRO A 13 21.75 -23.93 -1.30
CA PRO A 13 20.52 -23.49 -0.66
C PRO A 13 20.35 -21.99 -0.86
N ALA A 14 19.13 -21.58 -1.17
CA ALA A 14 18.73 -20.19 -1.40
C ALA A 14 19.32 -19.28 -0.31
N GLU A 15 20.08 -18.28 -0.74
CA GLU A 15 20.56 -17.22 0.15
C GLU A 15 19.34 -16.56 0.84
N PRO A 16 19.42 -16.30 2.15
CA PRO A 16 18.40 -15.55 2.84
C PRO A 16 18.31 -14.15 2.20
N SER A 17 17.11 -13.73 1.87
CA SER A 17 16.76 -12.42 1.36
C SER A 17 17.65 -11.35 1.99
N ARG A 18 18.54 -10.74 1.21
CA ARG A 18 19.38 -9.62 1.65
C ARG A 18 18.42 -8.52 2.10
N MET A 19 18.40 -8.24 3.40
CA MET A 19 17.86 -7.01 3.92
C MET A 19 18.52 -5.86 3.18
N LEU A 20 17.74 -5.11 2.40
CA LEU A 20 18.23 -3.93 1.70
C LEU A 20 18.76 -2.97 2.76
N ASP A 21 20.02 -2.62 2.65
CA ASP A 21 20.66 -1.59 3.48
C ASP A 21 19.87 -0.28 3.27
N PRO A 22 19.27 0.29 4.32
CA PRO A 22 18.50 1.52 4.20
C PRO A 22 19.33 2.75 3.74
N SER A 23 20.66 2.61 3.63
CA SER A 23 21.57 3.65 3.15
C SER A 23 21.87 3.55 1.64
N VAL A 24 21.45 2.50 0.94
CA VAL A 24 21.66 2.36 -0.51
C VAL A 24 20.59 3.14 -1.26
N TRP A 25 20.81 4.42 -1.37
CA TRP A 25 20.07 5.31 -2.24
C TRP A 25 20.56 5.15 -3.69
N HIS A 26 19.63 4.89 -4.62
CA HIS A 26 19.97 4.91 -6.05
C HIS A 26 19.90 6.37 -6.56
N PRO A 27 21.02 7.01 -6.89
CA PRO A 27 21.01 8.35 -7.44
C PRO A 27 20.46 8.32 -8.87
N GLY A 28 19.30 8.94 -9.10
CA GLY A 28 18.72 9.07 -10.44
C GLY A 28 17.19 9.06 -10.51
N ALA A 29 16.48 8.72 -9.44
CA ALA A 29 15.01 8.85 -9.42
C ALA A 29 14.64 10.34 -9.28
N PRO A 30 13.71 10.88 -10.11
CA PRO A 30 13.22 12.23 -9.95
C PRO A 30 12.59 12.42 -8.59
N GLN A 31 12.92 13.51 -7.90
CA GLN A 31 12.41 13.82 -6.58
C GLN A 31 10.93 14.22 -6.70
N ILE A 32 10.03 13.38 -6.18
CA ILE A 32 8.64 13.75 -5.90
C ILE A 32 8.67 14.80 -4.79
N ALA A 33 7.71 15.74 -4.83
CA ALA A 33 7.64 16.84 -3.86
C ALA A 33 7.98 16.38 -2.44
N ASP A 34 8.96 17.07 -1.84
CA ASP A 34 9.42 16.77 -0.49
C ASP A 34 8.25 16.67 0.49
N PRO A 35 8.27 15.71 1.43
CA PRO A 35 7.29 15.70 2.49
C PRO A 35 7.32 17.05 3.20
N PRO A 36 6.17 17.59 3.61
CA PRO A 36 6.16 18.85 4.35
C PRO A 36 7.08 18.71 5.55
N VAL A 37 8.07 19.59 5.63
CA VAL A 37 9.11 19.59 6.67
C VAL A 37 8.45 19.45 8.04
N GLY A 38 8.80 18.39 8.77
CA GLY A 38 8.24 18.13 10.11
C GLY A 38 6.91 17.38 10.15
N ALA A 39 6.45 16.76 9.05
CA ALA A 39 5.22 15.97 9.03
C ALA A 39 5.17 14.91 10.14
N VAL A 40 6.29 14.26 10.44
CA VAL A 40 6.45 13.29 11.54
C VAL A 40 7.64 13.66 12.40
N GLY A 41 7.42 14.46 13.46
CA GLY A 41 8.49 14.86 14.40
C GLY A 41 9.04 13.67 15.18
N ARG A 42 8.19 13.02 15.99
CA ARG A 42 8.50 11.76 16.70
C ARG A 42 7.59 10.65 16.19
N PRO A 43 8.10 9.70 15.43
CA PRO A 43 7.29 8.60 14.94
C PRO A 43 6.83 7.72 16.12
N VAL A 44 5.60 7.23 16.04
CA VAL A 44 5.07 6.23 16.97
C VAL A 44 5.21 4.81 16.40
N MET A 45 5.44 4.71 15.08
CA MET A 45 5.59 3.46 14.35
C MET A 45 6.54 3.64 13.19
N VAL A 46 7.35 2.63 12.91
CA VAL A 46 8.23 2.53 11.75
C VAL A 46 7.99 1.21 11.04
N GLN A 47 8.15 1.23 9.74
CA GLN A 47 7.96 0.06 8.88
C GLN A 47 8.62 0.30 7.52
N HIS A 48 8.78 -0.77 6.72
CA HIS A 48 9.16 -0.70 5.32
C HIS A 48 8.02 -1.25 4.47
N TRP A 49 7.73 -0.60 3.37
CA TRP A 49 6.84 -1.11 2.35
C TRP A 49 7.69 -1.52 1.16
N THR A 50 7.55 -2.75 0.72
CA THR A 50 8.36 -3.31 -0.37
C THR A 50 7.47 -3.91 -1.46
N ASP A 51 7.99 -3.92 -2.69
CA ASP A 51 7.35 -4.51 -3.87
C ASP A 51 5.93 -3.98 -4.14
N LEU A 52 5.69 -2.66 -4.01
CA LEU A 52 4.36 -2.09 -4.20
C LEU A 52 3.94 -2.06 -5.67
N VAL A 53 2.73 -2.53 -5.94
CA VAL A 53 2.06 -2.24 -7.21
C VAL A 53 0.98 -1.21 -6.98
N PHE A 54 1.05 -0.10 -7.70
CA PHE A 54 0.05 0.95 -7.71
C PHE A 54 -0.88 0.72 -8.90
N CYS A 55 -2.04 0.10 -8.66
CA CYS A 55 -3.04 -0.18 -9.68
C CYS A 55 -4.27 0.70 -9.43
N HIS A 56 -4.51 1.70 -10.28
CA HIS A 56 -5.52 2.72 -10.05
C HIS A 56 -6.52 2.84 -11.20
N TRP A 57 -7.78 3.10 -10.84
CA TRP A 57 -8.84 3.41 -11.79
C TRP A 57 -9.52 4.73 -11.48
N ARG A 58 -10.06 5.35 -12.52
CA ARG A 58 -10.94 6.52 -12.42
C ARG A 58 -12.32 6.08 -12.00
N TYR A 59 -12.94 6.87 -11.12
CA TYR A 59 -14.32 6.70 -10.68
C TYR A 59 -15.08 8.01 -10.71
N PRO A 60 -16.41 7.98 -10.84
CA PRO A 60 -17.26 9.15 -10.58
C PRO A 60 -17.03 9.64 -9.15
N VAL A 61 -16.92 10.96 -8.97
CA VAL A 61 -16.66 11.56 -7.65
C VAL A 61 -17.79 11.26 -6.66
N ASP A 62 -19.03 11.30 -7.11
CA ASP A 62 -20.24 11.04 -6.32
C ASP A 62 -20.31 9.59 -5.82
N GLU A 63 -19.90 8.62 -6.62
CA GLU A 63 -19.83 7.22 -6.22
C GLU A 63 -18.87 7.02 -5.05
N VAL A 64 -17.67 7.56 -5.14
CA VAL A 64 -16.66 7.45 -4.06
C VAL A 64 -17.07 8.30 -2.86
N GLN A 65 -17.62 9.50 -3.08
CA GLN A 65 -18.07 10.39 -2.01
C GLN A 65 -19.18 9.76 -1.14
N ALA A 66 -20.06 8.98 -1.74
CA ALA A 66 -21.14 8.28 -1.02
C ALA A 66 -20.62 7.28 0.03
N LEU A 67 -19.40 6.82 -0.09
CA LEU A 67 -18.75 5.88 0.84
C LEU A 67 -17.92 6.58 1.94
N LEU A 68 -17.75 7.90 1.83
CA LEU A 68 -16.97 8.68 2.79
C LEU A 68 -17.84 9.21 3.92
N PRO A 69 -17.30 9.34 5.14
CA PRO A 69 -18.05 9.93 6.25
C PRO A 69 -18.14 11.45 6.13
N ASP A 70 -19.10 12.05 6.87
CA ASP A 70 -19.22 13.50 7.00
C ASP A 70 -17.90 14.16 7.40
N GLY A 71 -17.58 15.28 6.75
CA GLY A 71 -16.36 16.05 6.95
C GLY A 71 -15.13 15.49 6.24
N VAL A 72 -15.28 14.45 5.44
CA VAL A 72 -14.27 13.92 4.52
C VAL A 72 -14.77 14.02 3.10
N THR A 73 -14.03 14.66 2.22
CA THR A 73 -14.40 14.86 0.81
C THR A 73 -13.37 14.20 -0.10
N VAL A 74 -13.84 13.75 -1.26
CA VAL A 74 -12.95 13.25 -2.31
C VAL A 74 -11.95 14.33 -2.71
N ASP A 75 -10.69 13.98 -2.79
CA ASP A 75 -9.65 14.78 -3.43
C ASP A 75 -9.55 14.30 -4.87
N ALA A 76 -10.23 15.02 -5.77
CA ALA A 76 -10.32 14.68 -7.18
C ALA A 76 -9.08 15.17 -7.95
N PHE A 77 -8.72 14.45 -9.00
CA PHE A 77 -7.73 14.84 -10.00
C PHE A 77 -8.34 14.69 -11.39
N ASP A 78 -8.23 15.72 -12.21
CA ASP A 78 -8.79 15.77 -13.56
C ASP A 78 -10.29 15.38 -13.60
N GLY A 79 -11.07 15.95 -12.66
CA GLY A 79 -12.52 15.74 -12.55
C GLY A 79 -12.95 14.35 -12.06
N SER A 80 -12.01 13.47 -11.74
CA SER A 80 -12.26 12.08 -11.30
C SER A 80 -11.81 11.84 -9.87
N ALA A 81 -12.53 10.98 -9.16
CA ALA A 81 -11.98 10.25 -8.03
C ALA A 81 -11.03 9.15 -8.52
N TRP A 82 -10.06 8.81 -7.70
CA TRP A 82 -9.14 7.74 -8.00
C TRP A 82 -9.19 6.68 -6.91
N VAL A 83 -9.31 5.44 -7.31
CA VAL A 83 -9.30 4.29 -6.39
C VAL A 83 -8.12 3.39 -6.76
N GLY A 84 -7.32 3.06 -5.76
CA GLY A 84 -6.15 2.20 -5.91
C GLY A 84 -6.36 0.84 -5.26
N LEU A 85 -5.98 -0.20 -5.98
CA LEU A 85 -5.69 -1.55 -5.46
C LEU A 85 -4.17 -1.65 -5.32
N ILE A 86 -3.68 -1.71 -4.08
CA ILE A 86 -2.26 -1.58 -3.79
C ILE A 86 -1.79 -2.79 -2.98
N PRO A 87 -1.34 -3.86 -3.64
CA PRO A 87 -0.62 -4.94 -2.99
C PRO A 87 0.84 -4.56 -2.71
N PHE A 88 1.35 -4.99 -1.57
CA PHE A 88 2.74 -4.81 -1.17
C PHE A 88 3.10 -5.76 -0.03
N HIS A 89 4.38 -5.80 0.32
CA HIS A 89 4.85 -6.47 1.51
C HIS A 89 5.21 -5.45 2.60
N MET A 90 4.65 -5.64 3.79
CA MET A 90 4.96 -4.89 4.99
C MET A 90 6.12 -5.55 5.69
N ASP A 91 7.20 -4.82 5.98
CA ASP A 91 8.36 -5.31 6.70
C ASP A 91 8.73 -4.43 7.88
N GLY A 92 9.25 -5.07 8.92
CA GLY A 92 9.86 -4.41 10.05
C GLY A 92 8.92 -3.53 10.87
N LEU A 93 7.60 -3.84 10.87
CA LEU A 93 6.62 -3.10 11.67
C LEU A 93 7.03 -3.12 13.14
N GLY A 94 7.25 -1.96 13.71
CA GLY A 94 7.70 -1.83 15.09
C GLY A 94 7.63 -0.42 15.66
N VAL A 95 8.03 -0.31 16.93
CA VAL A 95 8.18 0.95 17.62
C VAL A 95 9.61 1.47 17.41
N PRO A 96 9.84 2.78 17.17
CA PRO A 96 11.17 3.33 16.99
C PRO A 96 12.13 2.96 18.10
N GLY A 97 13.32 2.47 17.75
CA GLY A 97 14.36 2.07 18.72
C GLY A 97 14.16 0.69 19.33
N TRP A 98 13.12 -0.03 18.96
CA TRP A 98 12.89 -1.42 19.39
C TRP A 98 13.06 -2.38 18.20
N ALA A 99 13.37 -3.64 18.49
CA ALA A 99 13.36 -4.66 17.46
C ALA A 99 11.96 -4.79 16.84
N PRO A 100 11.87 -5.11 15.52
CA PRO A 100 10.59 -5.40 14.90
C PRO A 100 9.80 -6.46 15.67
N MET A 101 8.49 -6.33 15.70
CA MET A 101 7.63 -7.26 16.42
C MET A 101 7.71 -8.66 15.77
N PRO A 102 8.12 -9.70 16.49
CA PRO A 102 8.16 -11.06 15.96
C PRO A 102 6.76 -11.47 15.45
N TYR A 103 6.71 -12.23 14.35
CA TYR A 103 5.51 -12.78 13.74
C TYR A 103 4.53 -11.75 13.15
N VAL A 104 4.34 -10.59 13.77
CA VAL A 104 3.41 -9.55 13.32
C VAL A 104 4.10 -8.40 12.59
N GLY A 105 5.42 -8.40 12.52
CA GLY A 105 6.22 -7.33 11.93
C GLY A 105 6.39 -7.42 10.42
N SER A 106 6.11 -8.56 9.78
CA SER A 106 6.24 -8.75 8.33
C SER A 106 5.12 -9.61 7.79
N PHE A 107 4.40 -9.10 6.79
CA PHE A 107 3.26 -9.77 6.16
C PHE A 107 2.88 -9.10 4.84
N PRO A 108 2.26 -9.83 3.90
CA PRO A 108 1.66 -9.24 2.71
C PRO A 108 0.40 -8.48 3.06
N GLU A 109 0.20 -7.33 2.42
CA GLU A 109 -1.00 -6.50 2.54
C GLU A 109 -1.52 -6.12 1.16
N VAL A 110 -2.84 -6.12 1.02
CA VAL A 110 -3.51 -5.56 -0.15
C VAL A 110 -4.53 -4.55 0.33
N ASN A 111 -4.35 -3.28 -0.01
CA ASN A 111 -5.30 -2.25 0.35
C ASN A 111 -6.10 -1.74 -0.84
N VAL A 112 -7.36 -1.42 -0.58
CA VAL A 112 -8.21 -0.59 -1.44
C VAL A 112 -8.26 0.78 -0.82
N ARG A 113 -7.81 1.81 -1.55
CA ARG A 113 -7.72 3.16 -1.04
C ARG A 113 -8.23 4.21 -2.03
N THR A 114 -8.63 5.34 -1.49
CA THR A 114 -8.90 6.55 -2.26
C THR A 114 -8.23 7.76 -1.64
N TYR A 115 -8.32 8.89 -2.30
CA TYR A 115 -7.66 10.13 -1.94
C TYR A 115 -8.69 11.13 -1.45
N VAL A 116 -8.42 11.75 -0.30
CA VAL A 116 -9.40 12.58 0.39
C VAL A 116 -8.81 13.87 0.94
N ARG A 117 -9.72 14.81 1.19
CA ARG A 117 -9.48 16.00 1.99
C ARG A 117 -10.33 15.94 3.26
N ALA A 118 -9.74 16.35 4.37
CA ALA A 118 -10.41 16.50 5.63
C ALA A 118 -9.93 17.80 6.29
N GLY A 119 -10.74 18.85 6.21
CA GLY A 119 -10.32 20.23 6.52
C GLY A 119 -9.28 20.71 5.51
N ASP A 120 -8.13 21.16 6.01
CA ASP A 120 -6.95 21.59 5.23
C ASP A 120 -5.98 20.44 4.89
N ARG A 121 -6.25 19.23 5.37
CA ARG A 121 -5.39 18.06 5.21
C ARG A 121 -5.80 17.24 3.99
N ARG A 122 -4.78 16.81 3.22
CA ARG A 122 -4.92 15.84 2.13
C ARG A 122 -4.32 14.53 2.59
N GLY A 123 -4.97 13.41 2.28
CA GLY A 123 -4.49 12.11 2.71
C GLY A 123 -5.13 10.95 1.97
N VAL A 124 -4.77 9.76 2.41
CA VAL A 124 -5.34 8.50 1.95
C VAL A 124 -6.49 8.12 2.88
N TRP A 125 -7.56 7.60 2.30
CA TRP A 125 -8.63 6.89 3.00
C TRP A 125 -8.64 5.43 2.58
N PHE A 126 -8.50 4.52 3.53
CA PHE A 126 -8.60 3.10 3.27
C PHE A 126 -10.04 2.64 3.29
N MET A 127 -10.47 1.97 2.22
CA MET A 127 -11.75 1.30 2.10
C MET A 127 -11.68 -0.14 2.59
N SER A 128 -10.56 -0.83 2.36
CA SER A 128 -10.20 -2.10 3.00
C SER A 128 -8.69 -2.31 3.01
N LEU A 129 -8.22 -3.13 3.97
CA LEU A 129 -6.84 -3.61 4.04
C LEU A 129 -6.89 -5.10 4.35
N ASP A 130 -6.54 -5.91 3.38
CA ASP A 130 -6.54 -7.37 3.51
C ASP A 130 -5.14 -7.86 3.89
N ILE A 131 -5.05 -8.62 4.97
CA ILE A 131 -3.80 -9.21 5.50
C ILE A 131 -4.02 -10.66 5.94
N ASP A 132 -2.92 -11.41 6.09
CA ASP A 132 -2.95 -12.81 6.52
C ASP A 132 -2.78 -12.97 8.05
N ARG A 133 -2.80 -11.89 8.83
CA ARG A 133 -2.55 -11.87 10.28
C ARG A 133 -3.74 -11.33 11.08
N TRP A 134 -4.21 -12.11 12.05
CA TRP A 134 -5.33 -11.70 12.91
C TRP A 134 -4.98 -10.60 13.92
N LEU A 135 -3.80 -10.69 14.53
CA LEU A 135 -3.44 -9.78 15.63
C LEU A 135 -3.32 -8.33 15.19
N PRO A 136 -2.56 -7.98 14.12
CA PRO A 136 -2.56 -6.62 13.60
C PRO A 136 -3.94 -6.12 13.20
N ALA A 137 -4.76 -6.98 12.57
CA ALA A 137 -6.12 -6.62 12.16
C ALA A 137 -7.00 -6.25 13.35
N LEU A 138 -6.97 -7.01 14.43
CA LEU A 138 -7.76 -6.75 15.63
C LEU A 138 -7.34 -5.45 16.33
N VAL A 139 -6.03 -5.21 16.49
CA VAL A 139 -5.49 -4.01 17.13
C VAL A 139 -5.86 -2.76 16.33
N ALA A 140 -5.68 -2.79 15.02
CA ALA A 140 -5.97 -1.65 14.15
C ALA A 140 -7.48 -1.35 14.04
N ARG A 141 -8.33 -2.38 13.97
CA ARG A 141 -9.79 -2.20 13.98
C ARG A 141 -10.31 -1.71 15.33
N GLY A 142 -9.78 -2.24 16.44
CA GLY A 142 -10.19 -1.85 17.80
C GLY A 142 -9.78 -0.44 18.16
N GLY A 143 -8.59 0.02 17.74
CA GLY A 143 -8.06 1.33 18.11
C GLY A 143 -8.42 2.46 17.15
N TYR A 144 -8.23 2.24 15.84
CA TYR A 144 -8.32 3.30 14.83
C TYR A 144 -9.47 3.15 13.84
N ARG A 145 -10.26 2.07 13.92
CA ARG A 145 -11.29 1.72 12.94
C ARG A 145 -10.78 1.68 11.50
N ILE A 146 -9.53 1.37 11.30
CA ILE A 146 -9.00 1.09 9.98
C ILE A 146 -9.62 -0.25 9.54
N PRO A 147 -10.18 -0.35 8.33
CA PRO A 147 -10.99 -1.48 7.89
C PRO A 147 -10.12 -2.68 7.49
N TYR A 148 -9.31 -3.18 8.43
CA TYR A 148 -8.52 -4.38 8.22
C TYR A 148 -9.41 -5.60 8.07
N CYS A 149 -9.10 -6.40 7.07
CA CYS A 149 -9.74 -7.67 6.76
C CYS A 149 -8.71 -8.79 6.88
N VAL A 150 -9.17 -10.00 7.17
CA VAL A 150 -8.28 -11.16 7.30
C VAL A 150 -8.62 -12.19 6.23
N GLY A 151 -7.60 -12.69 5.56
CA GLY A 151 -7.76 -13.68 4.49
C GLY A 151 -6.47 -14.42 4.17
N ASP A 152 -6.53 -15.22 3.13
CA ASP A 152 -5.34 -15.76 2.49
C ASP A 152 -4.81 -14.67 1.57
N VAL A 153 -3.73 -14.01 1.98
CA VAL A 153 -3.06 -12.97 1.21
C VAL A 153 -1.69 -13.47 0.81
N ARG A 154 -1.36 -13.34 -0.46
CA ARG A 154 -0.04 -13.68 -1.00
C ARG A 154 0.46 -12.54 -1.83
N HIS A 155 1.74 -12.26 -1.72
CA HIS A 155 2.43 -11.27 -2.52
C HIS A 155 3.85 -11.80 -2.79
N LEU A 156 4.21 -11.92 -4.06
CA LEU A 156 5.43 -12.58 -4.47
C LEU A 156 6.03 -11.87 -5.69
N ARG A 157 7.33 -11.69 -5.68
CA ARG A 157 8.10 -11.23 -6.83
C ARG A 157 9.04 -12.33 -7.32
N ILE A 158 9.03 -12.59 -8.63
CA ILE A 158 9.94 -13.52 -9.31
C ILE A 158 10.50 -12.81 -10.54
N GLY A 159 11.75 -12.39 -10.47
CA GLY A 159 12.36 -11.59 -11.52
C GLY A 159 11.68 -10.23 -11.68
N ASP A 160 11.15 -9.99 -12.87
CA ASP A 160 10.38 -8.80 -13.22
C ASP A 160 8.87 -8.93 -12.96
N ARG A 161 8.40 -10.13 -12.63
CA ARG A 161 6.97 -10.38 -12.38
C ARG A 161 6.62 -10.22 -10.91
N VAL A 162 5.57 -9.44 -10.64
CA VAL A 162 4.95 -9.32 -9.32
C VAL A 162 3.54 -9.89 -9.37
N MET A 163 3.22 -10.75 -8.41
CA MET A 163 1.94 -11.44 -8.31
C MET A 163 1.36 -11.28 -6.93
N SER A 164 0.08 -10.97 -6.85
CA SER A 164 -0.64 -10.84 -5.58
C SER A 164 -1.98 -11.52 -5.67
N SER A 165 -2.40 -12.14 -4.58
CA SER A 165 -3.74 -12.71 -4.48
C SER A 165 -4.34 -12.51 -3.09
N VAL A 166 -5.66 -12.36 -3.05
CA VAL A 166 -6.47 -12.24 -1.84
C VAL A 166 -7.65 -13.20 -1.93
N ARG A 167 -7.92 -13.87 -0.83
CA ARG A 167 -9.16 -14.62 -0.57
C ARG A 167 -9.61 -14.25 0.84
N ARG A 168 -10.50 -13.24 0.96
CA ARG A 168 -10.95 -12.73 2.27
C ARG A 168 -11.72 -13.77 3.03
N ARG A 169 -11.40 -13.98 4.30
CA ARG A 169 -12.10 -14.87 5.21
C ARG A 169 -12.98 -14.10 6.20
N TRP A 170 -12.55 -12.88 6.59
CA TRP A 170 -13.27 -12.05 7.53
C TRP A 170 -13.04 -10.54 7.30
N PRO A 171 -14.09 -9.71 7.33
CA PRO A 171 -15.49 -10.13 7.31
C PRO A 171 -15.80 -10.91 6.03
N ARG A 172 -16.66 -11.94 6.13
CA ARG A 172 -16.94 -12.82 4.99
C ARG A 172 -17.65 -12.07 3.86
N SER A 173 -17.19 -12.29 2.64
CA SER A 173 -17.79 -11.76 1.43
C SER A 173 -17.48 -12.71 0.27
N GLU A 174 -18.46 -13.07 -0.52
CA GLU A 174 -18.29 -13.98 -1.66
C GLU A 174 -17.49 -13.34 -2.80
N VAL A 175 -17.54 -12.02 -2.93
CA VAL A 175 -16.86 -11.27 -3.98
C VAL A 175 -15.49 -10.70 -3.57
N ALA A 176 -15.09 -10.90 -2.31
CA ALA A 176 -13.84 -10.33 -1.79
C ALA A 176 -12.63 -11.18 -2.15
N THR A 177 -12.36 -11.26 -3.45
CA THR A 177 -11.15 -11.84 -4.03
C THR A 177 -10.34 -10.77 -4.75
N ALA A 178 -9.06 -10.99 -4.91
CA ALA A 178 -8.23 -10.25 -5.85
C ALA A 178 -7.14 -11.17 -6.39
N ASP A 179 -6.85 -11.02 -7.66
CA ASP A 179 -5.67 -11.58 -8.30
C ASP A 179 -5.06 -10.50 -9.19
N LEU A 180 -3.81 -10.15 -8.97
CA LEU A 180 -3.08 -9.15 -9.75
C LEU A 180 -1.73 -9.72 -10.15
N SER A 181 -1.41 -9.66 -11.42
CA SER A 181 -0.09 -9.98 -11.95
C SER A 181 0.37 -8.89 -12.91
N VAL A 182 1.57 -8.38 -12.69
CA VAL A 182 2.19 -7.36 -13.52
C VAL A 182 3.62 -7.71 -13.88
N THR A 183 4.11 -7.21 -15.01
CA THR A 183 5.53 -7.17 -15.35
C THR A 183 6.07 -5.78 -15.04
N VAL A 184 7.16 -5.71 -14.31
CA VAL A 184 7.86 -4.47 -13.95
C VAL A 184 8.83 -4.11 -15.09
N GLY A 185 8.75 -2.85 -15.54
CA GLY A 185 9.60 -2.31 -16.59
C GLY A 185 10.64 -1.32 -16.06
N ASP A 186 10.93 -0.30 -16.85
CA ASP A 186 11.97 0.68 -16.59
C ASP A 186 11.54 1.76 -15.60
N PRO A 187 12.52 2.47 -14.97
CA PRO A 187 12.23 3.65 -14.16
C PRO A 187 11.48 4.71 -14.97
N ILE A 188 10.48 5.33 -14.36
CA ILE A 188 9.68 6.40 -14.96
C ILE A 188 9.90 7.73 -14.23
N ALA A 189 9.84 8.82 -14.99
CA ALA A 189 9.71 10.14 -14.40
C ALA A 189 8.31 10.30 -13.82
N ASP A 190 8.21 10.99 -12.68
CA ASP A 190 6.91 11.35 -12.12
C ASP A 190 6.24 12.45 -12.94
N ASP A 191 4.94 12.29 -13.14
CA ASP A 191 4.05 13.28 -13.71
C ASP A 191 3.06 13.80 -12.65
N ASP A 192 2.17 14.69 -13.03
CA ASP A 192 1.20 15.26 -12.09
C ASP A 192 0.24 14.21 -11.51
N LEU A 193 -0.11 13.18 -12.29
CA LEU A 193 -0.95 12.09 -11.83
C LEU A 193 -0.22 11.17 -10.85
N SER A 194 0.99 10.74 -11.18
CA SER A 194 1.79 9.90 -10.30
C SER A 194 2.11 10.61 -8.97
N ARG A 195 2.39 11.92 -9.00
CA ARG A 195 2.52 12.74 -7.77
C ARG A 195 1.22 12.78 -6.99
N PHE A 196 0.09 13.01 -7.66
CA PHE A 196 -1.21 13.02 -7.01
C PHE A 196 -1.50 11.69 -6.31
N LEU A 197 -1.16 10.56 -6.92
CA LEU A 197 -1.43 9.21 -6.41
C LEU A 197 -0.46 8.75 -5.33
N THR A 198 0.77 9.28 -5.28
CA THR A 198 1.85 8.76 -4.43
C THR A 198 2.34 9.75 -3.36
N ALA A 199 2.35 11.05 -3.61
CA ALA A 199 2.78 12.07 -2.66
C ALA A 199 1.69 12.35 -1.62
N ARG A 200 1.47 11.40 -0.69
CA ARG A 200 0.43 11.44 0.35
C ARG A 200 1.03 11.27 1.74
N TRP A 201 1.04 12.36 2.48
CA TRP A 201 1.74 12.49 3.75
C TRP A 201 0.84 12.26 4.96
N GLY A 202 -0.27 11.59 4.77
CA GLY A 202 -1.18 11.28 5.87
C GLY A 202 -2.29 10.32 5.52
N LEU A 203 -2.76 9.69 6.56
CA LEU A 203 -3.90 8.80 6.59
C LEU A 203 -5.06 9.49 7.30
N VAL A 204 -6.22 9.52 6.68
CA VAL A 204 -7.49 9.93 7.31
C VAL A 204 -8.24 8.68 7.78
N ALA A 205 -8.65 8.65 9.03
CA ALA A 205 -9.48 7.59 9.60
C ALA A 205 -10.58 8.17 10.48
N ARG A 206 -11.61 7.37 10.76
CA ARG A 206 -12.72 7.77 11.66
C ARG A 206 -12.82 6.78 12.83
N PRO A 207 -12.19 7.06 13.98
CA PRO A 207 -12.30 6.23 15.17
C PRO A 207 -13.71 6.30 15.79
N PHE A 208 -13.97 5.48 16.82
CA PHE A 208 -15.28 5.29 17.47
C PHE A 208 -15.97 6.59 17.95
N ALA A 209 -15.22 7.64 18.29
CA ALA A 209 -15.78 8.92 18.76
C ALA A 209 -16.39 9.81 17.66
N GLY A 210 -16.49 9.32 16.43
CA GLY A 210 -17.23 10.00 15.37
C GLY A 210 -16.51 11.17 14.68
N ARG A 211 -15.34 11.62 15.15
CA ARG A 211 -14.55 12.70 14.52
C ARG A 211 -13.42 12.10 13.68
N PRO A 212 -13.22 12.61 12.46
CA PRO A 212 -12.06 12.20 11.68
C PRO A 212 -10.74 12.54 12.40
N VAL A 213 -9.78 11.64 12.27
CA VAL A 213 -8.39 11.85 12.69
C VAL A 213 -7.49 11.83 11.47
N TRP A 214 -6.39 12.54 11.57
CA TRP A 214 -5.33 12.51 10.57
C TRP A 214 -4.04 12.02 11.22
N ALA A 215 -3.47 10.95 10.70
CA ALA A 215 -2.19 10.43 11.13
C ALA A 215 -1.14 10.84 10.09
N PRO A 216 -0.11 11.61 10.47
CA PRO A 216 0.96 11.95 9.55
C PRO A 216 1.75 10.70 9.18
N VAL A 217 2.06 10.58 7.90
CA VAL A 217 2.91 9.53 7.32
C VAL A 217 4.07 10.24 6.62
N ASP A 218 5.28 9.76 6.84
CA ASP A 218 6.50 10.28 6.27
C ASP A 218 7.27 9.15 5.58
N HIS A 219 7.68 9.37 4.35
CA HIS A 219 8.49 8.46 3.55
C HIS A 219 9.27 9.28 2.50
N PRO A 220 10.41 8.80 1.99
CA PRO A 220 11.08 9.44 0.86
C PRO A 220 10.21 9.40 -0.40
N ALA A 221 10.63 10.12 -1.44
CA ALA A 221 10.04 10.02 -2.76
C ALA A 221 10.03 8.55 -3.23
N TRP A 222 8.94 8.13 -3.86
CA TRP A 222 8.81 6.78 -4.39
C TRP A 222 9.72 6.58 -5.60
N PRO A 223 10.62 5.60 -5.60
CA PRO A 223 11.30 5.19 -6.83
C PRO A 223 10.27 4.46 -7.72
N LEU A 224 9.71 5.18 -8.69
CA LEU A 224 8.66 4.64 -9.55
C LEU A 224 9.24 3.97 -10.79
N MET A 225 8.63 2.85 -11.15
CA MET A 225 8.91 2.09 -12.35
C MET A 225 7.61 1.85 -13.12
N SER A 226 7.69 1.69 -14.43
CA SER A 226 6.55 1.27 -15.24
C SER A 226 6.11 -0.14 -14.86
N ALA A 227 4.84 -0.43 -15.07
CA ALA A 227 4.30 -1.76 -14.89
C ALA A 227 3.25 -2.03 -15.96
N GLU A 228 3.24 -3.26 -16.47
CA GLU A 228 2.26 -3.72 -17.44
C GLU A 228 1.37 -4.81 -16.86
N MET A 229 0.06 -4.69 -17.10
CA MET A 229 -0.93 -5.64 -16.60
C MET A 229 -0.85 -6.96 -17.36
N ILE A 230 -0.73 -8.06 -16.62
CA ILE A 230 -0.91 -9.41 -17.16
C ILE A 230 -2.33 -9.90 -16.86
N THR A 231 -2.74 -9.80 -15.60
CA THR A 231 -4.09 -10.18 -15.14
C THR A 231 -4.53 -9.30 -13.98
N VAL A 232 -5.85 -9.05 -13.87
CA VAL A 232 -6.45 -8.42 -12.70
C VAL A 232 -7.84 -9.00 -12.43
N ASP A 233 -8.08 -9.41 -11.18
CA ASP A 233 -9.40 -9.58 -10.58
C ASP A 233 -9.52 -8.55 -9.43
N PRO A 234 -10.33 -7.51 -9.57
CA PRO A 234 -10.46 -6.46 -8.57
C PRO A 234 -11.63 -6.70 -7.60
N GLY A 235 -12.05 -7.92 -7.33
CA GLY A 235 -13.22 -8.23 -6.51
C GLY A 235 -13.20 -7.58 -5.12
N VAL A 236 -12.02 -7.37 -4.50
CA VAL A 236 -11.92 -6.61 -3.23
C VAL A 236 -12.33 -5.14 -3.37
N VAL A 237 -12.21 -4.54 -4.57
CA VAL A 237 -12.69 -3.17 -4.84
C VAL A 237 -14.22 -3.15 -4.83
N VAL A 238 -14.85 -4.15 -5.44
CA VAL A 238 -16.31 -4.32 -5.41
C VAL A 238 -16.78 -4.60 -3.99
N ALA A 239 -16.06 -5.45 -3.24
CA ALA A 239 -16.37 -5.73 -1.84
C ALA A 239 -16.19 -4.52 -0.91
N ALA A 240 -15.47 -3.49 -1.33
CA ALA A 240 -15.36 -2.21 -0.64
C ALA A 240 -16.56 -1.28 -0.88
N GLY A 241 -17.53 -1.69 -1.70
CA GLY A 241 -18.78 -0.96 -1.96
C GLY A 241 -18.78 -0.15 -3.27
N LEU A 242 -17.78 -0.34 -4.12
CA LEU A 242 -17.66 0.33 -5.42
C LEU A 242 -18.20 -0.54 -6.54
N SER A 243 -18.57 0.07 -7.65
CA SER A 243 -18.82 -0.65 -8.89
C SER A 243 -17.53 -1.34 -9.38
N ALA A 244 -17.66 -2.34 -10.25
CA ALA A 244 -16.49 -2.93 -10.88
C ALA A 244 -15.71 -1.87 -11.66
N PRO A 245 -14.36 -1.82 -11.54
CA PRO A 245 -13.55 -0.86 -12.26
C PRO A 245 -13.80 -0.90 -13.77
N ARG A 246 -13.74 0.26 -14.42
CA ARG A 246 -13.94 0.40 -15.86
C ARG A 246 -12.74 1.08 -16.50
N GLY A 247 -12.45 0.68 -17.74
CA GLY A 247 -11.32 1.21 -18.50
C GLY A 247 -9.97 0.68 -18.02
N ASP A 248 -8.91 1.24 -18.60
CA ASP A 248 -7.55 0.83 -18.31
C ASP A 248 -7.08 1.31 -16.94
N ALA A 249 -6.38 0.45 -16.23
CA ALA A 249 -5.75 0.83 -14.98
C ALA A 249 -4.48 1.67 -15.24
N HIS A 250 -4.29 2.73 -14.44
CA HIS A 250 -3.00 3.39 -14.35
C HIS A 250 -2.09 2.59 -13.41
N LEU A 251 -0.97 2.11 -13.96
CA LEU A 251 -0.09 1.17 -13.28
C LEU A 251 1.29 1.77 -13.05
N MET A 252 1.79 1.58 -11.84
CA MET A 252 3.18 1.85 -11.47
C MET A 252 3.63 0.79 -10.48
N TYR A 253 4.93 0.58 -10.41
CA TYR A 253 5.57 -0.25 -9.40
C TYR A 253 6.60 0.57 -8.63
N SER A 254 6.83 0.20 -7.37
CA SER A 254 7.97 0.69 -6.58
C SER A 254 8.63 -0.45 -5.82
N PRO A 255 9.97 -0.54 -5.82
CA PRO A 255 10.68 -1.51 -4.97
C PRO A 255 10.46 -1.25 -3.48
N GLY A 256 10.05 -0.03 -3.11
CA GLY A 256 9.65 0.29 -1.74
C GLY A 256 10.38 1.46 -1.12
N VAL A 257 9.92 1.81 0.09
CA VAL A 257 10.46 2.92 0.89
C VAL A 257 10.34 2.62 2.39
N PRO A 258 11.23 3.19 3.23
CA PRO A 258 11.00 3.25 4.67
C PRO A 258 9.88 4.23 4.98
N VAL A 259 9.04 3.88 5.96
CA VAL A 259 7.86 4.66 6.33
C VAL A 259 7.86 4.93 7.83
N ARG A 260 7.53 6.16 8.20
CA ARG A 260 7.39 6.62 9.58
C ARG A 260 5.97 7.13 9.79
N ILE A 261 5.30 6.66 10.83
CA ILE A 261 3.95 7.09 11.17
C ILE A 261 3.99 7.91 12.45
N GLY A 262 3.40 9.08 12.42
CA GLY A 262 3.31 9.98 13.56
C GLY A 262 2.03 9.77 14.38
N ARG A 263 1.95 10.48 15.50
CA ARG A 263 0.79 10.43 16.38
C ARG A 263 -0.47 10.96 15.67
N PRO A 264 -1.59 10.23 15.69
CA PRO A 264 -2.85 10.71 15.15
C PRO A 264 -3.33 12.00 15.84
N GLN A 265 -3.92 12.89 15.06
CA GLN A 265 -4.40 14.20 15.47
C GLN A 265 -5.89 14.31 15.14
N LEU A 266 -6.68 14.82 16.07
CA LEU A 266 -8.08 15.15 15.82
C LEU A 266 -8.17 16.31 14.82
N LEU A 267 -8.95 16.12 13.76
CA LEU A 267 -9.22 17.20 12.83
C LEU A 267 -10.20 18.21 13.46
N ARG A 268 -9.89 19.50 13.32
CA ARG A 268 -10.76 20.58 13.82
C ARG A 268 -12.02 20.63 12.95
N ARG A 269 -13.20 20.79 13.57
CA ARG A 269 -14.42 21.23 12.85
C ARG A 269 -14.17 22.65 12.36
N ARG A 270 -14.36 22.90 11.08
CA ARG A 270 -14.63 24.26 10.59
C ARG A 270 -16.09 24.57 10.80
#